data_c961d0a17410764c687029ddafd1659b
#
_entry.id   c961d0a17410764c687029ddafd1659b
#
_cell.length_a   1.000
_cell.length_b   1.000
_cell.length_c   1.000
_cell.angle_alpha   90.00
_cell.angle_beta   90.00
_cell.angle_gamma   90.00
#
_symmetry.space_group_name_H-M   'P 1'
#
loop_
_entity.id
_entity.type
_entity.pdbx_description
1 polymer ?
#
loop_
_entity_poly.entity_id
_entity_poly.type
_entity_poly.pdbx_seq_one_letter_code
_entity_poly.pdbx_strand_id
1 'polypeptide(L)'
;MELKYIRESRRDDKKYVAGFMVDGKEKRIRFGAKGYKDFTIGATNEQREAYRKRHKGDNLDTPLSAGALSYYILWGKSRDFKENIKSFKKRFNL
;
A
#
# COMPACT_ATOMS: atom_id res chain seq x y z
N MET A 1 -0.94 16.82 5.66
CA MET A 1 -1.34 15.39 5.64
C MET A 1 -0.31 14.55 6.37
N GLU A 2 -0.77 13.57 7.11
CA GLU A 2 0.10 12.69 7.88
C GLU A 2 -0.41 11.27 7.81
N LEU A 3 0.50 10.30 7.61
CA LEU A 3 0.18 8.88 7.73
C LEU A 3 0.35 8.50 9.20
N LYS A 4 -0.76 8.21 9.87
CA LYS A 4 -0.77 7.91 11.30
C LYS A 4 -0.42 6.45 11.60
N TYR A 5 -0.96 5.53 10.82
CA TYR A 5 -0.73 4.09 11.03
C TYR A 5 -1.07 3.30 9.78
N ILE A 6 -0.50 2.10 9.72
CA ILE A 6 -0.95 1.03 8.83
C ILE A 6 -1.05 -0.20 9.71
N ARG A 7 -2.22 -0.83 9.71
CA ARG A 7 -2.46 -2.03 10.53
C ARG A 7 -3.32 -3.02 9.77
N GLU A 8 -3.42 -4.24 10.29
CA GLU A 8 -4.29 -5.24 9.69
C GLU A 8 -5.72 -4.78 9.68
N SER A 9 -6.39 -5.00 8.56
CA SER A 9 -7.81 -4.67 8.43
C SER A 9 -8.65 -5.81 9.01
N ARG A 10 -9.74 -5.44 9.67
CA ARG A 10 -10.73 -6.41 10.16
C ARG A 10 -11.84 -6.63 9.15
N ARG A 11 -11.78 -5.93 8.01
CA ARG A 11 -12.74 -6.14 6.93
C ARG A 11 -12.38 -7.37 6.13
N ASP A 12 -13.40 -8.06 5.65
CA ASP A 12 -13.28 -9.42 5.14
C ASP A 12 -12.35 -9.58 3.94
N ASP A 13 -12.33 -8.61 3.04
CA ASP A 13 -11.62 -8.75 1.76
C ASP A 13 -10.33 -7.95 1.67
N LYS A 14 -9.96 -7.20 2.71
CA LYS A 14 -8.77 -6.33 2.69
C LYS A 14 -7.74 -6.75 3.74
N LYS A 15 -6.46 -6.67 3.37
CA LYS A 15 -5.36 -7.03 4.27
C LYS A 15 -5.08 -5.97 5.31
N TYR A 16 -5.05 -4.72 4.90
CA TYR A 16 -4.59 -3.62 5.74
C TYR A 16 -5.50 -2.42 5.64
N VAL A 17 -5.39 -1.56 6.65
CA VAL A 17 -6.01 -0.23 6.65
C VAL A 17 -4.94 0.79 7.00
N ALA A 18 -4.87 1.85 6.19
CA ALA A 18 -4.00 3.00 6.44
C ALA A 18 -4.85 4.14 6.99
N GLY A 19 -4.42 4.71 8.12
CA GLY A 19 -5.07 5.87 8.70
C GLY A 19 -4.27 7.12 8.43
N PHE A 20 -4.90 8.08 7.79
CA PHE A 20 -4.30 9.39 7.48
C PHE A 20 -5.01 10.48 8.25
N MET A 21 -4.26 11.52 8.59
CA MET A 21 -4.84 12.76 9.11
C MET A 21 -4.75 13.81 8.00
N VAL A 22 -5.89 14.29 7.54
CA VAL A 22 -5.98 15.25 6.44
C VAL A 22 -6.88 16.41 6.88
N ASP A 23 -6.28 17.61 7.00
CA ASP A 23 -6.99 18.82 7.42
C ASP A 23 -7.77 18.62 8.73
N GLY A 24 -7.14 17.95 9.70
CA GLY A 24 -7.72 17.72 11.01
C GLY A 24 -8.73 16.58 11.07
N LYS A 25 -8.92 15.84 9.98
CA LYS A 25 -9.86 14.72 9.93
C LYS A 25 -9.14 13.43 9.59
N GLU A 26 -9.56 12.34 10.22
CA GLU A 26 -9.02 11.02 9.93
C GLU A 26 -9.68 10.45 8.67
N LYS A 27 -8.85 9.94 7.77
CA LYS A 27 -9.30 9.16 6.61
C LYS A 27 -8.69 7.79 6.67
N ARG A 28 -9.52 6.76 6.49
CA ARG A 28 -9.09 5.36 6.48
C ARG A 28 -9.21 4.82 5.07
N ILE A 29 -8.13 4.19 4.62
CA ILE A 29 -8.10 3.58 3.29
C ILE A 29 -7.67 2.13 3.45
N ARG A 30 -8.54 1.21 3.06
CA ARG A 30 -8.25 -0.21 3.11
C ARG A 30 -7.63 -0.64 1.79
N PHE A 31 -6.63 -1.52 1.88
CA PHE A 31 -5.92 -1.94 0.69
C PHE A 31 -5.39 -3.36 0.82
N GLY A 32 -5.06 -3.95 -0.33
CA GLY A 32 -4.59 -5.32 -0.41
C GLY A 32 -5.72 -6.33 -0.41
N ALA A 33 -5.62 -7.35 -1.26
CA ALA A 33 -6.63 -8.40 -1.33
C ALA A 33 -6.27 -9.56 -0.41
N LYS A 34 -7.14 -9.88 0.54
CA LYS A 34 -6.94 -11.04 1.40
C LYS A 34 -6.93 -12.32 0.57
N GLY A 35 -6.10 -13.27 0.98
CA GLY A 35 -6.00 -14.55 0.31
C GLY A 35 -5.06 -14.57 -0.87
N TYR A 36 -4.51 -13.43 -1.27
CA TYR A 36 -3.57 -13.34 -2.37
C TYR A 36 -2.18 -12.99 -1.87
N LYS A 37 -1.16 -13.53 -2.53
CA LYS A 37 0.22 -13.19 -2.22
C LYS A 37 0.55 -11.79 -2.73
N ASP A 38 1.48 -11.14 -2.06
CA ASP A 38 2.13 -9.94 -2.56
C ASP A 38 3.64 -10.09 -2.33
N PHE A 39 4.41 -9.10 -2.75
CA PHE A 39 5.87 -9.22 -2.71
C PHE A 39 6.42 -9.34 -1.29
N THR A 40 5.70 -8.85 -0.29
CA THR A 40 6.13 -8.92 1.11
C THR A 40 5.82 -10.28 1.74
N ILE A 41 4.99 -11.11 1.11
CA ILE A 41 4.59 -12.42 1.64
C ILE A 41 4.79 -13.55 0.64
N GLY A 42 5.81 -13.46 -0.21
CA GLY A 42 6.28 -14.58 -0.99
C GLY A 42 5.96 -14.60 -2.47
N ALA A 43 5.41 -13.53 -3.02
CA ALA A 43 5.24 -13.45 -4.48
C ALA A 43 6.61 -13.40 -5.16
N THR A 44 6.70 -13.93 -6.36
CA THR A 44 7.95 -13.93 -7.13
C THR A 44 8.23 -12.57 -7.76
N ASN A 45 9.46 -12.39 -8.25
CA ASN A 45 9.82 -11.20 -9.01
C ASN A 45 8.95 -11.06 -10.26
N GLU A 46 8.67 -12.16 -10.94
CA GLU A 46 7.81 -12.15 -12.13
C GLU A 46 6.39 -11.73 -11.77
N GLN A 47 5.87 -12.20 -10.66
CA GLN A 47 4.55 -11.80 -10.17
C GLN A 47 4.51 -10.32 -9.83
N ARG A 48 5.58 -9.82 -9.21
CA ARG A 48 5.70 -8.39 -8.90
C ARG A 48 5.67 -7.54 -10.18
N GLU A 49 6.46 -7.91 -11.17
CA GLU A 49 6.51 -7.19 -12.43
C GLU A 49 5.16 -7.22 -13.14
N ALA A 50 4.50 -8.37 -13.15
CA ALA A 50 3.18 -8.51 -13.76
C ALA A 50 2.14 -7.64 -13.06
N TYR A 51 2.16 -7.60 -11.73
CA TYR A 51 1.27 -6.75 -10.95
C TYR A 51 1.49 -5.28 -11.30
N ARG A 52 2.75 -4.84 -11.24
CA ARG A 52 3.09 -3.43 -11.49
C ARG A 52 2.73 -3.01 -12.91
N LYS A 53 2.89 -3.91 -13.88
CA LYS A 53 2.51 -3.63 -15.26
C LYS A 53 1.00 -3.47 -15.41
N ARG A 54 0.21 -4.34 -14.75
CA ARG A 54 -1.25 -4.26 -14.82
C ARG A 54 -1.80 -3.03 -14.12
N HIS A 55 -1.14 -2.57 -13.06
CA HIS A 55 -1.64 -1.52 -12.18
C HIS A 55 -0.93 -0.17 -12.34
N LYS A 56 -0.08 -0.01 -13.35
CA LYS A 56 0.63 1.25 -13.57
C LYS A 56 -0.29 2.42 -13.89
N GLY A 57 -1.51 2.14 -14.32
CA GLY A 57 -2.52 3.15 -14.60
C GLY A 57 -3.42 3.48 -13.43
N ASP A 58 -3.22 2.84 -12.28
CA ASP A 58 -3.97 3.16 -11.06
C ASP A 58 -3.59 4.55 -10.58
N ASN A 59 -4.36 5.07 -9.62
CA ASN A 59 -4.11 6.41 -9.08
C ASN A 59 -2.88 6.42 -8.17
N LEU A 60 -1.69 6.45 -8.77
CA LEU A 60 -0.41 6.31 -8.07
C LEU A 60 0.20 7.64 -7.62
N ASP A 61 -0.42 8.76 -7.95
CA ASP A 61 0.13 10.08 -7.65
C ASP A 61 -0.36 10.66 -6.32
N THR A 62 -1.23 9.95 -5.65
CA THR A 62 -1.71 10.36 -4.33
C THR A 62 -1.54 9.22 -3.33
N PRO A 63 -1.17 9.54 -2.07
CA PRO A 63 -1.12 8.52 -1.03
C PRO A 63 -2.50 8.07 -0.56
N LEU A 64 -3.56 8.81 -0.93
CA LEU A 64 -4.92 8.53 -0.48
C LEU A 64 -5.66 7.61 -1.45
N SER A 65 -4.98 6.59 -1.96
CA SER A 65 -5.63 5.61 -2.82
C SER A 65 -5.17 4.20 -2.45
N ALA A 66 -6.09 3.26 -2.53
CA ALA A 66 -5.78 1.85 -2.31
C ALA A 66 -4.76 1.36 -3.34
N GLY A 67 -4.84 1.87 -4.57
CA GLY A 67 -3.90 1.53 -5.63
C GLY A 67 -2.48 1.93 -5.28
N ALA A 68 -2.26 3.17 -4.83
CA ALA A 68 -0.93 3.64 -4.45
C ALA A 68 -0.37 2.86 -3.26
N LEU A 69 -1.20 2.63 -2.24
CA LEU A 69 -0.78 1.87 -1.06
C LEU A 69 -0.35 0.46 -1.44
N SER A 70 -1.13 -0.22 -2.25
CA SER A 70 -0.78 -1.57 -2.70
C SER A 70 0.46 -1.59 -3.58
N TYR A 71 0.53 -0.68 -4.54
CA TYR A 71 1.61 -0.64 -5.52
C TYR A 71 2.97 -0.37 -4.86
N TYR A 72 3.03 0.60 -3.95
CA TYR A 72 4.30 1.00 -3.34
C TYR A 72 4.66 0.24 -2.08
N ILE A 73 3.69 -0.29 -1.36
CA ILE A 73 3.94 -0.98 -0.09
C ILE A 73 3.94 -2.50 -0.28
N LEU A 74 2.88 -3.06 -0.82
CA LEU A 74 2.77 -4.52 -0.97
C LEU A 74 3.59 -5.04 -2.15
N TRP A 75 3.72 -4.23 -3.19
CA TRP A 75 4.45 -4.56 -4.41
C TRP A 75 5.61 -3.60 -4.65
N GLY A 76 6.17 -3.05 -3.57
CA GLY A 76 7.29 -2.13 -3.63
C GLY A 76 8.61 -2.82 -3.95
N LYS A 77 9.70 -2.07 -3.84
CA LYS A 77 11.04 -2.58 -4.17
C LYS A 77 11.53 -3.66 -3.22
N SER A 78 11.14 -3.57 -1.96
CA SER A 78 11.63 -4.46 -0.92
C SER A 78 10.59 -5.52 -0.58
N ARG A 79 11.06 -6.66 -0.09
CA ARG A 79 10.18 -7.65 0.53
C ARG A 79 9.87 -7.30 1.98
N ASP A 80 10.55 -6.29 2.51
CA ASP A 80 10.34 -5.81 3.87
C ASP A 80 9.22 -4.77 3.89
N PHE A 81 8.13 -5.13 4.53
CA PHE A 81 6.94 -4.29 4.63
C PHE A 81 7.27 -2.91 5.20
N LYS A 82 8.07 -2.88 6.29
CA LYS A 82 8.43 -1.61 6.95
C LYS A 82 9.30 -0.73 6.08
N GLU A 83 10.21 -1.33 5.32
CA GLU A 83 11.05 -0.59 4.37
C GLU A 83 10.21 0.07 3.29
N ASN A 84 9.20 -0.65 2.80
CA ASN A 84 8.31 -0.12 1.78
C ASN A 84 7.43 1.02 2.33
N ILE A 85 7.05 0.94 3.61
CA ILE A 85 6.32 2.04 4.26
C ILE A 85 7.20 3.28 4.35
N LYS A 86 8.47 3.12 4.71
CA LYS A 86 9.41 4.25 4.74
C LYS A 86 9.54 4.90 3.37
N SER A 87 9.69 4.08 2.33
CA SER A 87 9.78 4.57 0.95
C SER A 87 8.52 5.30 0.52
N PHE A 88 7.36 4.77 0.91
CA PHE A 88 6.07 5.39 0.62
C PHE A 88 5.98 6.77 1.26
N LYS A 89 6.33 6.86 2.54
CA LYS A 89 6.31 8.15 3.27
C LYS A 89 7.25 9.15 2.62
N LYS A 90 8.43 8.71 2.23
CA LYS A 90 9.41 9.58 1.57
C LYS A 90 8.89 10.08 0.22
N ARG A 91 8.28 9.18 -0.56
CA ARG A 91 7.74 9.52 -1.88
C ARG A 91 6.69 10.61 -1.80
N PHE A 92 5.83 10.55 -0.79
CA PHE A 92 4.70 11.47 -0.65
C PHE A 92 4.93 12.55 0.40
N ASN A 93 6.15 12.64 0.91
CA ASN A 93 6.52 13.66 1.90
C ASN A 93 5.63 13.60 3.16
N LEU A 94 5.49 12.40 3.66
CA LEU A 94 4.64 12.15 4.84
C LEU A 94 5.44 11.97 6.13
#